data_34d47f5c8e4d973882f056ac39956252
#
_entry.id   34d47f5c8e4d973882f056ac39956252
#
_cell.length_a   1.000
_cell.length_b   1.000
_cell.length_c   1.000
_cell.angle_alpha   90.00
_cell.angle_beta   90.00
_cell.angle_gamma   90.00
#
_symmetry.space_group_name_H-M   'P 1'
#
loop_
_entity.id
_entity.type
_entity.pdbx_description
1 polymer ?
#
loop_
_entity_poly.entity_id
_entity_poly.type
_entity_poly.pdbx_seq_one_letter_code
_entity_poly.pdbx_strand_id
1 'polypeptide(L)'
;MYELVVETDFAAAHSLRGYHGKCENLHGHNWKIQVVLSAGRLDSLGMVLDFKDVKSIADEILEDFDHKNLNDLEYFKKDNPTTENVSRALYAEFSKKLPRGISVRKVTVWESDRCGASYFE
;
A
#
# COMPACT_ATOMS: atom_id res chain seq x y z
N MET A 1 20.31 -2.20 -12.02
CA MET A 1 19.06 -1.89 -11.31
C MET A 1 19.04 -2.52 -9.94
N TYR A 2 18.51 -1.81 -8.98
CA TYR A 2 18.34 -2.32 -7.60
C TYR A 2 16.87 -2.24 -7.24
N GLU A 3 16.44 -3.16 -6.39
CA GLU A 3 15.11 -3.11 -5.78
C GLU A 3 15.25 -3.10 -4.27
N LEU A 4 14.46 -2.24 -3.62
CA LEU A 4 14.28 -2.27 -2.17
C LEU A 4 12.92 -2.87 -1.87
N VAL A 5 12.86 -3.66 -0.82
CA VAL A 5 11.60 -4.25 -0.35
C VAL A 5 11.42 -3.84 1.11
N VAL A 6 10.29 -3.18 1.39
CA VAL A 6 9.95 -2.77 2.75
C VAL A 6 8.54 -3.25 3.06
N GLU A 7 8.35 -3.81 4.24
CA GLU A 7 7.05 -4.27 4.70
C GLU A 7 6.59 -3.46 5.90
N THR A 8 5.30 -3.21 5.96
CA THR A 8 4.63 -2.57 7.08
C THR A 8 3.18 -3.07 7.13
N ASP A 9 2.40 -2.55 8.06
CA ASP A 9 1.01 -2.96 8.21
C ASP A 9 0.14 -1.79 8.70
N PHE A 10 -1.16 -1.97 8.56
CA PHE A 10 -2.15 -1.09 9.15
C PHE A 10 -3.42 -1.89 9.46
N ALA A 11 -4.20 -1.41 10.42
CA ALA A 11 -5.49 -2.00 10.77
C ALA A 11 -6.61 -1.13 10.18
N ALA A 12 -7.56 -1.74 9.50
CA ALA A 12 -8.68 -1.01 8.93
C ALA A 12 -9.86 -1.94 8.66
N ALA A 13 -11.04 -1.35 8.66
CA ALA A 13 -12.28 -2.04 8.32
C ALA A 13 -12.68 -1.73 6.88
N HIS A 14 -13.41 -2.64 6.28
CA HIS A 14 -14.03 -2.43 4.96
C HIS A 14 -15.27 -3.30 4.78
N SER A 15 -16.03 -2.99 3.76
CA SER A 15 -17.11 -3.82 3.25
C SER A 15 -17.15 -3.70 1.73
N LEU A 16 -17.63 -4.74 1.06
CA LEU A 16 -17.74 -4.75 -0.40
C LEU A 16 -19.21 -4.49 -0.79
N ARG A 17 -19.44 -3.36 -1.42
CA ARG A 17 -20.77 -2.98 -1.91
C ARG A 17 -21.11 -3.82 -3.14
N GLY A 18 -22.34 -4.33 -3.18
CA GLY A 18 -22.82 -5.16 -4.28
C GLY A 18 -22.34 -6.61 -4.26
N TYR A 19 -21.59 -7.01 -3.24
CA TYR A 19 -21.14 -8.38 -3.07
C TYR A 19 -22.13 -9.14 -2.16
N HIS A 20 -22.59 -10.31 -2.60
CA HIS A 20 -23.51 -11.15 -1.82
C HIS A 20 -22.71 -12.22 -1.06
N GLY A 21 -22.50 -12.00 0.25
CA GLY A 21 -21.71 -12.88 1.11
C GLY A 21 -21.23 -12.17 2.36
N LYS A 22 -20.37 -12.83 3.13
CA LYS A 22 -19.86 -12.27 4.39
C LYS A 22 -19.08 -10.97 4.21
N CYS A 23 -18.43 -10.78 3.05
CA CYS A 23 -17.64 -9.58 2.75
C CYS A 23 -18.49 -8.33 2.52
N GLU A 24 -19.81 -8.48 2.35
CA GLU A 24 -20.76 -7.37 2.28
C GLU A 24 -20.88 -6.66 3.64
N ASN A 25 -20.67 -7.40 4.73
CA ASN A 25 -20.71 -6.84 6.08
C ASN A 25 -19.40 -6.16 6.43
N LEU A 26 -19.50 -5.09 7.21
CA LEU A 26 -18.31 -4.40 7.72
C LEU A 26 -17.50 -5.34 8.61
N HIS A 27 -16.22 -5.46 8.31
CA HIS A 27 -15.27 -6.28 9.06
C HIS A 27 -13.88 -5.67 8.97
N GLY A 28 -13.00 -6.08 9.86
CA GLY A 28 -11.65 -5.53 9.96
C GLY A 28 -10.56 -6.56 9.71
N HIS A 29 -9.42 -6.06 9.25
CA HIS A 29 -8.20 -6.85 9.04
C HIS A 29 -6.98 -6.08 9.52
N ASN A 30 -5.92 -6.82 9.81
CA ASN A 30 -4.58 -6.29 9.86
C ASN A 30 -3.98 -6.46 8.46
N TRP A 31 -3.90 -5.36 7.73
CA TRP A 31 -3.43 -5.36 6.34
C TRP A 31 -1.91 -5.27 6.33
N LYS A 32 -1.26 -6.21 5.69
CA LYS A 32 0.18 -6.17 5.50
C LYS A 32 0.48 -5.58 4.12
N ILE A 33 1.48 -4.72 4.06
CA ILE A 33 1.88 -4.07 2.81
C ILE A 33 3.34 -4.39 2.54
N GLN A 34 3.64 -4.72 1.30
CA GLN A 34 4.99 -4.81 0.81
C GLN A 34 5.14 -3.82 -0.34
N VAL A 35 6.03 -2.86 -0.19
CA VAL A 35 6.37 -1.93 -1.27
C VAL A 35 7.73 -2.30 -1.83
N VAL A 36 7.80 -2.40 -3.16
CA VAL A 36 9.04 -2.63 -3.89
C VAL A 36 9.37 -1.37 -4.65
N LEU A 37 10.52 -0.78 -4.34
CA LEU A 37 11.04 0.40 -5.02
C LEU A 37 12.20 0.00 -5.91
N SER A 38 12.42 0.74 -7.00
CA SER A 38 13.54 0.47 -7.89
C SER A 38 14.29 1.75 -8.24
N ALA A 39 15.61 1.61 -8.46
CA ALA A 39 16.47 2.68 -8.92
C ALA A 39 17.68 2.11 -9.64
N GLY A 40 18.22 2.89 -10.58
CA GLY A 40 19.41 2.50 -11.33
C GLY A 40 20.71 2.90 -10.68
N ARG A 41 20.68 3.74 -9.64
CA ARG A 41 21.88 4.30 -9.03
C ARG A 41 21.81 4.23 -7.52
N LEU A 42 23.00 4.15 -6.91
CA LEU A 42 23.19 4.26 -5.47
C LEU A 42 23.72 5.65 -5.15
N ASP A 43 23.45 6.12 -3.94
CA ASP A 43 24.04 7.35 -3.42
C ASP A 43 25.50 7.14 -2.99
N SER A 44 26.11 8.16 -2.40
CA SER A 44 27.51 8.11 -1.96
C SER A 44 27.77 7.09 -0.84
N LEU A 45 26.73 6.66 -0.14
CA LEU A 45 26.81 5.66 0.90
C LEU A 45 26.51 4.24 0.39
N GLY A 46 26.17 4.10 -0.90
CA GLY A 46 25.81 2.81 -1.49
C GLY A 46 24.36 2.42 -1.28
N MET A 47 23.45 3.39 -1.09
CA MET A 47 22.02 3.15 -0.86
C MET A 47 21.18 3.72 -2.00
N VAL A 48 20.09 3.04 -2.32
CA VAL A 48 19.02 3.62 -3.14
C VAL A 48 18.29 4.68 -2.32
N LEU A 49 17.89 4.32 -1.11
CA LEU A 49 17.21 5.17 -0.15
C LEU A 49 17.34 4.48 1.21
N ASP A 50 17.49 5.25 2.27
CA ASP A 50 17.54 4.70 3.60
C ASP A 50 16.18 4.06 3.93
N PHE A 51 16.19 2.83 4.45
CA PHE A 51 14.96 2.16 4.87
C PHE A 51 14.15 2.98 5.88
N LYS A 52 14.83 3.75 6.71
CA LYS A 52 14.19 4.66 7.66
C LYS A 52 13.33 5.70 6.92
N ASP A 53 13.82 6.23 5.80
CA ASP A 53 13.08 7.19 4.99
C ASP A 53 11.91 6.54 4.27
N VAL A 54 12.07 5.31 3.78
CA VAL A 54 10.98 4.55 3.17
C VAL A 54 9.87 4.31 4.19
N LYS A 55 10.24 3.91 5.41
CA LYS A 55 9.27 3.68 6.50
C LYS A 55 8.56 4.97 6.90
N SER A 56 9.27 6.08 6.92
CA SER A 56 8.68 7.39 7.23
C SER A 56 7.64 7.80 6.19
N ILE A 57 7.93 7.58 4.90
CA ILE A 57 6.98 7.81 3.81
C ILE A 57 5.75 6.91 3.98
N ALA A 58 5.97 5.63 4.27
CA ALA A 58 4.89 4.69 4.48
C ALA A 58 4.00 5.10 5.65
N ASP A 59 4.58 5.49 6.77
CA ASP A 59 3.83 5.92 7.96
C ASP A 59 2.97 7.15 7.65
N GLU A 60 3.51 8.12 6.92
CA GLU A 60 2.76 9.31 6.52
C GLU A 60 1.56 8.95 5.64
N ILE A 61 1.74 8.07 4.66
CA ILE A 61 0.64 7.60 3.80
C ILE A 61 -0.40 6.86 4.62
N LEU A 62 0.04 5.96 5.50
CA LEU A 62 -0.85 5.06 6.24
C LEU A 62 -1.62 5.74 7.37
N GLU A 63 -1.25 6.95 7.78
CA GLU A 63 -2.07 7.72 8.71
C GLU A 63 -3.50 7.89 8.21
N ASP A 64 -3.69 7.99 6.91
CA ASP A 64 -5.01 8.15 6.29
C ASP A 64 -5.78 6.83 6.17
N PHE A 65 -5.12 5.70 6.37
CA PHE A 65 -5.73 4.38 6.24
C PHE A 65 -5.90 3.68 7.58
N ASP A 66 -4.95 3.87 8.48
CA ASP A 66 -4.89 3.12 9.75
C ASP A 66 -6.01 3.51 10.69
N HIS A 67 -6.66 2.51 11.28
CA HIS A 67 -7.80 2.66 12.19
C HIS A 67 -8.98 3.42 11.55
N LYS A 68 -9.15 3.24 10.25
CA LYS A 68 -10.25 3.85 9.48
C LYS A 68 -11.20 2.78 8.93
N ASN A 69 -12.38 3.23 8.55
CA ASN A 69 -13.23 2.49 7.64
C ASN A 69 -12.84 2.91 6.22
N LEU A 70 -12.26 2.00 5.45
CA LEU A 70 -11.75 2.31 4.11
C LEU A 70 -12.84 2.82 3.18
N ASN A 71 -14.08 2.38 3.38
CA ASN A 71 -15.22 2.85 2.56
C ASN A 71 -15.46 4.35 2.68
N ASP A 72 -15.01 4.98 3.76
CA ASP A 72 -15.18 6.43 3.97
C ASP A 72 -14.09 7.25 3.28
N LEU A 73 -13.01 6.63 2.80
CA LEU A 73 -11.93 7.33 2.12
C LEU A 73 -12.32 7.67 0.69
N GLU A 74 -11.85 8.81 0.22
CA GLU A 74 -12.18 9.31 -1.13
C GLU A 74 -11.81 8.32 -2.22
N TYR A 75 -10.69 7.57 -2.06
CA TYR A 75 -10.27 6.54 -2.99
C TYR A 75 -11.35 5.49 -3.27
N PHE A 76 -12.22 5.23 -2.28
CA PHE A 76 -13.16 4.10 -2.31
C PHE A 76 -14.62 4.54 -2.30
N LYS A 77 -14.90 5.79 -2.65
CA LYS A 77 -16.29 6.27 -2.78
C LYS A 77 -16.99 5.63 -3.98
N LYS A 78 -16.29 5.46 -5.09
CA LYS A 78 -16.82 4.85 -6.32
C LYS A 78 -16.39 3.41 -6.46
N ASP A 79 -15.13 3.11 -6.13
CA ASP A 79 -14.56 1.77 -6.23
C ASP A 79 -14.60 1.09 -4.85
N ASN A 80 -14.91 -0.18 -4.82
CA ASN A 80 -14.86 -0.94 -3.56
C ASN A 80 -13.43 -0.97 -3.01
N PRO A 81 -13.26 -0.95 -1.68
CA PRO A 81 -11.95 -1.13 -1.05
C PRO A 81 -11.54 -2.61 -1.04
N THR A 82 -11.45 -3.19 -2.22
CA THR A 82 -10.90 -4.52 -2.43
C THR A 82 -9.40 -4.49 -2.20
N THR A 83 -8.80 -5.63 -1.96
CA THR A 83 -7.33 -5.73 -1.80
C THR A 83 -6.63 -5.17 -3.05
N GLU A 84 -7.18 -5.42 -4.23
CA GLU A 84 -6.68 -4.90 -5.50
C GLU A 84 -6.71 -3.37 -5.55
N ASN A 85 -7.85 -2.77 -5.21
CA ASN A 85 -8.01 -1.31 -5.24
C ASN A 85 -7.20 -0.62 -4.14
N VAL A 86 -7.03 -1.27 -2.99
CA VAL A 86 -6.16 -0.76 -1.92
C VAL A 86 -4.71 -0.76 -2.41
N SER A 87 -4.25 -1.83 -3.06
CA SER A 87 -2.88 -1.89 -3.59
C SER A 87 -2.63 -0.81 -4.64
N ARG A 88 -3.60 -0.53 -5.51
CA ARG A 88 -3.52 0.52 -6.52
C ARG A 88 -3.48 1.91 -5.88
N ALA A 89 -4.31 2.17 -4.90
CA ALA A 89 -4.33 3.46 -4.20
C ALA A 89 -2.99 3.73 -3.50
N LEU A 90 -2.45 2.73 -2.82
CA LEU A 90 -1.15 2.85 -2.16
C LEU A 90 -0.01 3.04 -3.15
N TYR A 91 -0.05 2.33 -4.29
CA TYR A 91 0.93 2.53 -5.36
C TYR A 91 0.97 4.00 -5.81
N ALA A 92 -0.20 4.60 -6.03
CA ALA A 92 -0.30 6.00 -6.43
C ALA A 92 0.26 6.94 -5.35
N GLU A 93 -0.05 6.69 -4.08
CA GLU A 93 0.44 7.52 -2.99
C GLU A 93 1.96 7.42 -2.81
N PHE A 94 2.53 6.23 -2.86
CA PHE A 94 3.98 6.06 -2.82
C PHE A 94 4.65 6.78 -3.99
N SER A 95 4.09 6.65 -5.19
CA SER A 95 4.65 7.27 -6.40
C SER A 95 4.76 8.79 -6.29
N LYS A 96 3.88 9.43 -5.54
CA LYS A 96 3.88 10.89 -5.35
C LYS A 96 4.96 11.37 -4.38
N LYS A 97 5.45 10.50 -3.50
CA LYS A 97 6.28 10.90 -2.36
C LYS A 97 7.74 10.49 -2.47
N LEU A 98 8.10 9.76 -3.52
CA LEU A 98 9.47 9.28 -3.68
C LEU A 98 10.39 10.37 -4.24
N PRO A 99 11.67 10.38 -3.83
CA PRO A 99 12.67 11.25 -4.45
C PRO A 99 12.86 10.93 -5.93
N ARG A 100 13.40 11.90 -6.65
CA ARG A 100 13.71 11.76 -8.07
C ARG A 100 14.67 10.60 -8.31
N GLY A 101 14.41 9.81 -9.35
CA GLY A 101 15.25 8.68 -9.72
C GLY A 101 14.86 7.37 -9.05
N ILE A 102 13.90 7.40 -8.15
CA ILE A 102 13.36 6.21 -7.48
C ILE A 102 11.90 6.06 -7.87
N SER A 103 11.51 4.86 -8.26
CA SER A 103 10.13 4.59 -8.65
C SER A 103 9.55 3.41 -7.88
N VAL A 104 8.22 3.39 -7.78
CA VAL A 104 7.53 2.20 -7.26
C VAL A 104 7.54 1.14 -8.33
N ARG A 105 7.97 -0.04 -8.00
CA ARG A 105 7.93 -1.20 -8.88
C ARG A 105 6.62 -1.96 -8.71
N LYS A 106 6.20 -2.13 -7.45
CA LYS A 106 5.02 -2.92 -7.12
C LYS A 106 4.61 -2.64 -5.68
N VAL A 107 3.31 -2.65 -5.43
CA VAL A 107 2.76 -2.68 -4.07
C VAL A 107 1.91 -3.93 -3.95
N THR A 108 2.21 -4.75 -2.95
CA THR A 108 1.43 -5.93 -2.60
C THR A 108 0.73 -5.67 -1.27
N VAL A 109 -0.56 -5.95 -1.22
CA VAL A 109 -1.37 -5.80 -0.01
C VAL A 109 -1.94 -7.17 0.34
N TRP A 110 -1.80 -7.55 1.61
CA TRP A 110 -2.30 -8.80 2.14
C TRP A 110 -3.45 -8.51 3.10
N GLU A 111 -4.62 -8.99 2.76
CA GLU A 111 -5.82 -8.92 3.61
C GLU A 111 -5.72 -9.90 4.77
N SER A 112 -5.07 -11.03 4.54
CA SER A 112 -4.80 -12.10 5.50
C SER A 112 -3.43 -12.70 5.22
N ASP A 113 -3.00 -13.66 6.03
CA ASP A 113 -1.70 -14.32 5.85
C ASP A 113 -1.61 -15.09 4.53
N ARG A 114 -2.74 -15.38 3.90
CA ARG A 114 -2.81 -16.26 2.72
C ARG A 114 -3.31 -15.59 1.46
N CYS A 115 -3.91 -14.42 1.56
CA CYS A 115 -4.57 -13.77 0.41
C CYS A 115 -4.09 -12.34 0.26
N GLY A 116 -3.52 -12.05 -0.88
CA GLY A 116 -3.00 -10.73 -1.20
C GLY A 116 -3.14 -10.41 -2.68
N ALA A 117 -3.04 -9.14 -3.01
CA ALA A 117 -3.07 -8.65 -4.37
C ALA A 117 -1.96 -7.64 -4.57
N SER A 118 -1.43 -7.58 -5.78
CA SER A 118 -0.38 -6.63 -6.14
C SER A 118 -0.86 -5.74 -7.26
N TYR A 119 -0.42 -4.48 -7.21
CA TYR A 119 -0.57 -3.55 -8.31
C TYR A 119 0.81 -3.09 -8.79
N PHE A 120 0.99 -3.07 -10.09
CA PHE A 120 2.20 -2.61 -10.77
C PHE A 120 1.86 -2.11 -12.17
N GLU A 121 2.76 -1.31 -12.75
CA GLU A 121 2.61 -0.79 -14.11
C GLU A 121 3.77 -1.19 -14.99
#